data_846cd07026e65b727af167aec74520a2
#
_entry.id   846cd07026e65b727af167aec74520a2
#
_cell.length_a   1.000
_cell.length_b   1.000
_cell.length_c   1.000
_cell.angle_alpha   90.00
_cell.angle_beta   90.00
_cell.angle_gamma   90.00
#
_symmetry.space_group_name_H-M   'P 1'
#
loop_
_entity.id
_entity.type
_entity.pdbx_description
1 polymer ?
#
loop_
_entity_poly.entity_id
_entity_poly.type
_entity_poly.pdbx_seq_one_letter_code
_entity_poly.pdbx_strand_id
1 'polypeptide(L)'
;MSKLIEEKLETTVHNEIKSLKLKTAYDYLNQISFTVDGTSNKTIELLSDDAMCLLGNSRMTNLMLTKIAVHCLMPKKYGGFRSSKVFVLDAGNCTDVYQFIDFMKQYGLNIKKNLKKIMISRVFTVYQLTHFLKYELPKTIYDYRINIVIIPDLLAMFLQQAEMNVEEVKFLVSEIIDILEVIAREGKVLLIISLFFEGNKLPPLVIDLGNRIVKIFNKCITIDKNKTNDKFKMLIQQRQGAHYVITKKCLSLTAEDVLTVIRR
;
A
#
# COMPACT_ATOMS: atom_id res chain seq x y z
N MET A 1 -45.90 -11.24 11.16
CA MET A 1 -45.06 -10.05 10.92
C MET A 1 -43.97 -9.82 11.95
N SER A 2 -44.20 -10.10 13.27
CA SER A 2 -43.18 -9.91 14.32
C SER A 2 -41.97 -10.87 14.21
N LYS A 3 -42.19 -12.15 13.93
CA LYS A 3 -41.09 -13.15 13.82
C LYS A 3 -40.08 -12.85 12.70
N LEU A 4 -40.53 -12.30 11.56
CA LEU A 4 -39.66 -11.94 10.43
C LEU A 4 -38.80 -10.70 10.73
N ILE A 5 -39.28 -9.81 11.61
CA ILE A 5 -38.55 -8.62 12.06
C ILE A 5 -37.51 -9.03 13.11
N GLU A 6 -37.85 -9.95 14.02
CA GLU A 6 -36.92 -10.50 15.01
C GLU A 6 -35.76 -11.28 14.35
N GLU A 7 -36.04 -12.16 13.37
CA GLU A 7 -34.98 -12.87 12.62
C GLU A 7 -34.07 -11.94 11.81
N LYS A 8 -34.63 -10.86 11.24
CA LYS A 8 -33.80 -9.85 10.55
C LYS A 8 -32.97 -9.01 11.50
N LEU A 9 -33.50 -8.68 12.69
CA LEU A 9 -32.73 -7.98 13.74
C LEU A 9 -31.62 -8.86 14.30
N GLU A 10 -31.89 -10.12 14.61
CA GLU A 10 -30.88 -11.05 15.10
C GLU A 10 -29.78 -11.33 14.07
N THR A 11 -30.13 -11.49 12.77
CA THR A 11 -29.13 -11.64 11.69
C THR A 11 -28.32 -10.36 11.49
N THR A 12 -28.92 -9.19 11.61
CA THR A 12 -28.20 -7.91 11.48
C THR A 12 -27.26 -7.68 12.66
N VAL A 13 -27.72 -7.91 13.89
CA VAL A 13 -26.93 -7.80 15.11
C VAL A 13 -25.81 -8.86 15.13
N HIS A 14 -26.07 -10.08 14.69
CA HIS A 14 -25.05 -11.13 14.61
C HIS A 14 -23.98 -10.82 13.56
N ASN A 15 -24.34 -10.20 12.44
CA ASN A 15 -23.39 -9.73 11.43
C ASN A 15 -22.60 -8.50 11.89
N GLU A 16 -23.21 -7.58 12.65
CA GLU A 16 -22.51 -6.46 13.26
C GLU A 16 -21.55 -6.90 14.37
N ILE A 17 -21.93 -7.87 15.20
CA ILE A 17 -21.05 -8.43 16.23
C ILE A 17 -19.89 -9.23 15.61
N LYS A 18 -20.11 -9.97 14.50
CA LYS A 18 -19.02 -10.61 13.74
C LYS A 18 -18.07 -9.60 13.07
N SER A 19 -18.52 -8.37 12.83
CA SER A 19 -17.68 -7.31 12.29
C SER A 19 -16.86 -6.55 13.34
N LEU A 20 -17.19 -6.71 14.61
CA LEU A 20 -16.42 -6.20 15.75
C LEU A 20 -15.15 -7.04 15.91
N LYS A 21 -14.13 -6.76 15.10
CA LYS A 21 -12.77 -7.25 15.37
C LYS A 21 -12.33 -6.65 16.70
N LEU A 22 -12.16 -7.50 17.72
CA LEU A 22 -11.52 -7.11 18.96
C LEU A 22 -10.12 -6.57 18.60
N LYS A 23 -9.87 -5.30 18.90
CA LYS A 23 -8.56 -4.65 18.74
C LYS A 23 -7.88 -4.64 20.10
N THR A 24 -6.63 -5.03 20.13
CA THR A 24 -5.79 -4.92 21.33
C THR A 24 -5.37 -3.47 21.57
N ALA A 25 -4.92 -3.17 22.79
CA ALA A 25 -4.30 -1.86 23.05
C ALA A 25 -3.08 -1.61 22.16
N TYR A 26 -2.35 -2.67 21.78
CA TYR A 26 -1.25 -2.61 20.82
C TYR A 26 -1.71 -2.16 19.43
N ASP A 27 -2.83 -2.73 18.93
CA ASP A 27 -3.40 -2.35 17.64
C ASP A 27 -3.78 -0.86 17.62
N TYR A 28 -4.42 -0.37 18.70
CA TYR A 28 -4.75 1.06 18.82
C TYR A 28 -3.54 1.96 18.83
N LEU A 29 -2.44 1.54 19.45
CA LEU A 29 -1.20 2.32 19.50
C LEU A 29 -0.46 2.31 18.16
N ASN A 30 -0.57 1.24 17.39
CA ASN A 30 0.18 1.01 16.15
C ASN A 30 -0.68 1.11 14.88
N GLN A 31 -1.90 1.63 15.00
CA GLN A 31 -2.80 1.85 13.88
C GLN A 31 -2.58 3.25 13.26
N ILE A 32 -2.56 3.30 11.93
CA ILE A 32 -2.75 4.51 11.13
C ILE A 32 -4.18 4.53 10.64
N SER A 33 -4.79 5.71 10.70
CA SER A 33 -6.10 5.95 10.07
C SER A 33 -6.02 7.24 9.29
N PHE A 34 -6.23 7.20 7.99
CA PHE A 34 -6.25 8.38 7.14
C PHE A 34 -7.42 8.36 6.17
N THR A 35 -7.93 9.54 5.87
CA THR A 35 -8.99 9.72 4.88
C THR A 35 -8.38 9.83 3.47
N VAL A 36 -8.99 9.14 2.52
CA VAL A 36 -8.51 9.12 1.13
C VAL A 36 -8.86 10.42 0.41
N ASP A 37 -10.07 10.92 0.63
CA ASP A 37 -10.67 12.02 -0.11
C ASP A 37 -10.99 13.24 0.75
N GLY A 38 -10.44 13.31 1.92
CA GLY A 38 -10.78 14.42 2.80
C GLY A 38 -12.18 14.32 3.46
N THR A 39 -12.98 13.28 3.19
CA THR A 39 -14.23 13.03 3.88
C THR A 39 -14.07 11.90 4.91
N SER A 40 -14.82 11.94 6.01
CA SER A 40 -14.73 10.92 7.07
C SER A 40 -15.14 9.52 6.61
N ASN A 41 -15.81 9.40 5.46
CA ASN A 41 -16.41 8.15 4.99
C ASN A 41 -15.43 7.24 4.21
N LYS A 42 -14.29 7.77 3.74
CA LYS A 42 -13.32 7.03 2.94
C LYS A 42 -11.98 6.88 3.67
N THR A 43 -12.03 6.29 4.85
CA THR A 43 -10.86 6.08 5.71
C THR A 43 -10.22 4.72 5.43
N ILE A 44 -8.90 4.67 5.37
CA ILE A 44 -8.09 3.45 5.33
C ILE A 44 -7.40 3.29 6.68
N GLU A 45 -7.48 2.11 7.24
CA GLU A 45 -6.79 1.73 8.47
C GLU A 45 -5.66 0.76 8.15
N LEU A 46 -4.47 1.07 8.64
CA LEU A 46 -3.27 0.24 8.50
C LEU A 46 -2.63 0.04 9.87
N LEU A 47 -2.11 -1.15 10.12
CA LEU A 47 -1.28 -1.45 11.28
C LEU A 47 0.20 -1.34 10.92
N SER A 48 1.04 -1.18 11.92
CA SER A 48 2.49 -1.07 11.74
C SER A 48 3.16 -2.32 11.20
N ASP A 49 2.47 -3.45 11.30
CA ASP A 49 2.87 -4.79 10.87
C ASP A 49 2.07 -5.31 9.67
N ASP A 50 1.28 -4.44 9.04
CA ASP A 50 0.56 -4.81 7.81
C ASP A 50 1.52 -4.93 6.61
N ALA A 51 1.15 -5.83 5.70
CA ALA A 51 1.70 -5.89 4.35
C ALA A 51 0.57 -5.57 3.36
N MET A 52 0.75 -4.50 2.57
CA MET A 52 -0.27 -3.99 1.67
C MET A 52 0.22 -3.90 0.24
N CYS A 53 -0.64 -4.30 -0.71
CA CYS A 53 -0.42 -4.13 -2.14
C CYS A 53 -1.43 -3.14 -2.74
N LEU A 54 -0.95 -2.16 -3.50
CA LEU A 54 -1.77 -1.27 -4.32
C LEU A 54 -1.72 -1.74 -5.78
N LEU A 55 -2.88 -1.91 -6.39
CA LEU A 55 -3.03 -2.38 -7.77
C LEU A 55 -3.74 -1.32 -8.62
N GLY A 56 -3.36 -1.17 -9.87
CA GLY A 56 -4.12 -0.42 -10.85
C GLY A 56 -3.39 0.78 -11.45
N ASN A 57 -4.09 1.90 -11.61
CA ASN A 57 -3.60 3.06 -12.33
C ASN A 57 -2.35 3.68 -11.69
N SER A 58 -1.26 3.81 -12.48
CA SER A 58 0.05 4.29 -12.02
C SER A 58 0.00 5.65 -11.33
N ARG A 59 -0.69 6.63 -11.93
CA ARG A 59 -0.81 7.98 -11.37
C ARG A 59 -1.48 7.97 -10.00
N MET A 60 -2.61 7.26 -9.87
CA MET A 60 -3.39 7.23 -8.63
C MET A 60 -2.70 6.41 -7.54
N THR A 61 -2.08 5.29 -7.89
CA THR A 61 -1.31 4.49 -6.94
C THR A 61 -0.10 5.25 -6.41
N ASN A 62 0.63 5.99 -7.25
CA ASN A 62 1.76 6.82 -6.81
C ASN A 62 1.34 7.97 -5.90
N LEU A 63 0.26 8.68 -6.26
CA LEU A 63 -0.31 9.70 -5.38
C LEU A 63 -0.71 9.11 -4.02
N MET A 64 -1.35 7.94 -4.02
CA MET A 64 -1.76 7.27 -2.80
C MET A 64 -0.56 6.82 -1.95
N LEU A 65 0.47 6.22 -2.56
CA LEU A 65 1.71 5.84 -1.87
C LEU A 65 2.37 7.04 -1.20
N THR A 66 2.51 8.15 -1.95
CA THR A 66 3.10 9.39 -1.42
C THR A 66 2.27 9.97 -0.28
N LYS A 67 0.94 9.99 -0.42
CA LYS A 67 0.01 10.45 0.62
C LYS A 67 0.13 9.61 1.89
N ILE A 68 0.15 8.28 1.76
CA ILE A 68 0.33 7.35 2.89
C ILE A 68 1.68 7.60 3.58
N ALA A 69 2.77 7.69 2.80
CA ALA A 69 4.10 7.93 3.32
C ALA A 69 4.17 9.21 4.17
N VAL A 70 3.62 10.31 3.66
CA VAL A 70 3.60 11.59 4.39
C VAL A 70 2.67 11.54 5.59
N HIS A 71 1.50 10.90 5.45
CA HIS A 71 0.56 10.75 6.56
C HIS A 71 1.17 9.97 7.73
N CYS A 72 1.96 8.95 7.45
CA CYS A 72 2.69 8.19 8.47
C CYS A 72 3.64 9.07 9.32
N LEU A 73 4.13 10.19 8.77
CA LEU A 73 4.98 11.15 9.50
C LEU A 73 4.21 12.08 10.42
N MET A 74 2.88 12.10 10.34
CA MET A 74 2.02 12.90 11.20
C MET A 74 2.17 12.48 12.66
N PRO A 75 1.94 13.41 13.63
CA PRO A 75 1.78 13.04 15.02
C PRO A 75 0.66 12.01 15.23
N LYS A 76 0.83 11.12 16.21
CA LYS A 76 -0.14 10.05 16.53
C LYS A 76 -1.57 10.59 16.70
N LYS A 77 -1.74 11.74 17.36
CA LYS A 77 -3.06 12.38 17.56
C LYS A 77 -3.78 12.74 16.26
N TYR A 78 -3.07 12.80 15.14
CA TYR A 78 -3.61 13.06 13.80
C TYR A 78 -3.58 11.82 12.89
N GLY A 79 -3.46 10.63 13.47
CA GLY A 79 -3.51 9.36 12.76
C GLY A 79 -2.20 8.86 12.18
N GLY A 80 -1.06 9.52 12.44
CA GLY A 80 0.25 9.04 12.01
C GLY A 80 0.90 8.06 12.99
N PHE A 81 2.07 7.55 12.66
CA PHE A 81 2.88 6.75 13.57
C PHE A 81 3.81 7.62 14.41
N ARG A 82 4.09 7.16 15.63
CA ARG A 82 5.08 7.82 16.49
C ARG A 82 6.49 7.60 15.92
N SER A 83 7.20 8.71 15.67
CA SER A 83 8.62 8.69 15.24
C SER A 83 8.91 7.89 13.98
N SER A 84 7.97 7.86 13.02
CA SER A 84 8.11 7.10 11.78
C SER A 84 9.27 7.58 10.92
N LYS A 85 9.94 6.62 10.29
CA LYS A 85 10.83 6.82 9.16
C LYS A 85 10.37 5.96 8.00
N VAL A 86 10.38 6.53 6.81
CA VAL A 86 9.94 5.91 5.57
C VAL A 86 11.15 5.63 4.71
N PHE A 87 11.22 4.43 4.19
CA PHE A 87 12.17 4.04 3.16
C PHE A 87 11.42 3.73 1.87
N VAL A 88 11.81 4.37 0.77
CA VAL A 88 11.26 4.13 -0.57
C VAL A 88 12.34 3.47 -1.41
N LEU A 89 12.10 2.23 -1.83
CA LEU A 89 12.90 1.54 -2.83
C LEU A 89 12.24 1.76 -4.19
N ASP A 90 12.68 2.78 -4.91
CA ASP A 90 12.08 3.20 -6.18
C ASP A 90 12.47 2.25 -7.32
N ALA A 91 11.73 1.14 -7.43
CA ALA A 91 11.92 0.13 -8.46
C ALA A 91 11.34 0.54 -9.81
N GLY A 92 10.28 1.33 -9.82
CA GLY A 92 9.62 1.82 -11.05
C GLY A 92 10.18 3.12 -11.58
N ASN A 93 11.17 3.73 -10.91
CA ASN A 93 11.66 5.09 -11.21
C ASN A 93 10.52 6.12 -11.35
N CYS A 94 9.54 6.01 -10.47
CA CYS A 94 8.29 6.78 -10.53
C CYS A 94 8.08 7.67 -9.29
N THR A 95 9.04 7.71 -8.37
CA THR A 95 8.95 8.51 -7.14
C THR A 95 9.24 9.98 -7.42
N ASP A 96 8.25 10.84 -7.15
CA ASP A 96 8.37 12.29 -7.26
C ASP A 96 8.52 12.94 -5.88
N VAL A 97 9.71 13.49 -5.61
CA VAL A 97 10.01 14.16 -4.32
C VAL A 97 9.16 15.41 -4.11
N TYR A 98 8.77 16.10 -5.17
CA TYR A 98 7.94 17.32 -5.04
C TYR A 98 6.54 17.00 -4.52
N GLN A 99 5.98 15.83 -4.86
CA GLN A 99 4.70 15.38 -4.32
C GLN A 99 4.76 15.19 -2.80
N PHE A 100 5.87 14.69 -2.25
CA PHE A 100 6.06 14.62 -0.79
C PHE A 100 6.01 16.00 -0.16
N ILE A 101 6.68 16.98 -0.77
CA ILE A 101 6.70 18.37 -0.29
C ILE A 101 5.29 18.96 -0.31
N ASP A 102 4.54 18.73 -1.37
CA ASP A 102 3.18 19.27 -1.50
C ASP A 102 2.21 18.67 -0.48
N PHE A 103 2.27 17.37 -0.24
CA PHE A 103 1.51 16.75 0.84
C PHE A 103 1.97 17.24 2.23
N MET A 104 3.28 17.42 2.46
CA MET A 104 3.78 17.98 3.71
C MET A 104 3.25 19.39 3.97
N LYS A 105 3.20 20.25 2.94
CA LYS A 105 2.61 21.59 3.03
C LYS A 105 1.12 21.51 3.41
N GLN A 106 0.37 20.62 2.74
CA GLN A 106 -1.05 20.46 3.00
C GLN A 106 -1.33 19.94 4.43
N TYR A 107 -0.51 19.02 4.94
CA TYR A 107 -0.60 18.54 6.31
C TYR A 107 -0.04 19.51 7.35
N GLY A 108 0.53 20.65 6.94
CA GLY A 108 1.17 21.62 7.85
C GLY A 108 2.42 21.09 8.53
N LEU A 109 3.12 20.14 7.92
CA LEU A 109 4.34 19.56 8.44
C LEU A 109 5.55 20.45 8.15
N ASN A 110 6.51 20.48 9.10
CA ASN A 110 7.82 21.10 8.83
C ASN A 110 8.57 20.29 7.77
N ILE A 111 8.73 20.86 6.58
CA ILE A 111 9.29 20.19 5.40
C ILE A 111 10.70 19.70 5.68
N LYS A 112 11.61 20.59 6.11
CA LYS A 112 13.02 20.27 6.35
C LYS A 112 13.21 19.15 7.36
N LYS A 113 12.41 19.15 8.45
CA LYS A 113 12.46 18.13 9.50
C LYS A 113 11.93 16.79 9.01
N ASN A 114 10.84 16.78 8.23
CA ASN A 114 10.19 15.55 7.82
C ASN A 114 10.78 14.92 6.55
N LEU A 115 11.33 15.71 5.62
CA LEU A 115 12.11 15.17 4.51
C LEU A 115 13.30 14.32 4.97
N LYS A 116 13.96 14.70 6.09
CA LYS A 116 15.04 13.89 6.68
C LYS A 116 14.61 12.52 7.19
N LYS A 117 13.31 12.28 7.29
CA LYS A 117 12.76 10.98 7.71
C LYS A 117 12.34 10.10 6.52
N ILE A 118 12.42 10.62 5.31
CA ILE A 118 12.15 9.88 4.08
C ILE A 118 13.49 9.62 3.41
N MET A 119 13.83 8.34 3.27
CA MET A 119 15.00 7.89 2.54
C MET A 119 14.54 7.24 1.24
N ILE A 120 15.21 7.55 0.14
CA ILE A 120 14.88 7.04 -1.18
C ILE A 120 16.13 6.39 -1.76
N SER A 121 16.03 5.14 -2.17
CA SER A 121 17.04 4.46 -2.99
C SER A 121 16.43 4.06 -4.32
N ARG A 122 17.16 4.22 -5.40
CA ARG A 122 16.75 3.80 -6.74
C ARG A 122 17.57 2.60 -7.18
N VAL A 123 16.92 1.70 -7.88
CA VAL A 123 17.53 0.56 -8.54
C VAL A 123 17.17 0.62 -10.03
N PHE A 124 18.05 0.14 -10.87
CA PHE A 124 17.93 0.28 -12.33
C PHE A 124 17.92 -1.06 -13.06
N THR A 125 18.15 -2.15 -12.34
CA THR A 125 18.08 -3.51 -12.88
C THR A 125 17.41 -4.45 -11.91
N VAL A 126 16.84 -5.54 -12.43
CA VAL A 126 16.22 -6.58 -11.58
C VAL A 126 17.25 -7.20 -10.63
N TYR A 127 18.50 -7.35 -11.06
CA TYR A 127 19.59 -7.88 -10.21
C TYR A 127 19.90 -6.95 -9.05
N GLN A 128 19.95 -5.63 -9.31
CA GLN A 128 20.11 -4.64 -8.24
C GLN A 128 18.94 -4.68 -7.26
N LEU A 129 17.71 -4.81 -7.78
CA LEU A 129 16.50 -4.93 -6.96
C LEU A 129 16.61 -6.16 -6.04
N THR A 130 16.87 -7.33 -6.60
CA THR A 130 16.98 -8.60 -5.84
C THR A 130 18.11 -8.52 -4.81
N HIS A 131 19.28 -8.02 -5.21
CA HIS A 131 20.42 -7.83 -4.30
C HIS A 131 20.08 -6.87 -3.16
N PHE A 132 19.44 -5.73 -3.47
CA PHE A 132 19.06 -4.76 -2.47
C PHE A 132 18.05 -5.33 -1.46
N LEU A 133 17.01 -5.97 -1.96
CA LEU A 133 15.98 -6.59 -1.12
C LEU A 133 16.60 -7.65 -0.18
N LYS A 134 17.53 -8.45 -0.68
CA LYS A 134 18.13 -9.57 0.06
C LYS A 134 19.15 -9.12 1.10
N TYR A 135 20.01 -8.18 0.77
CA TYR A 135 21.18 -7.85 1.58
C TYR A 135 21.16 -6.46 2.20
N GLU A 136 20.69 -5.46 1.46
CA GLU A 136 20.78 -4.06 1.89
C GLU A 136 19.52 -3.60 2.65
N LEU A 137 18.34 -4.07 2.25
CA LEU A 137 17.09 -3.64 2.90
C LEU A 137 17.02 -4.06 4.38
N PRO A 138 17.36 -5.31 4.77
CA PRO A 138 17.37 -5.69 6.18
C PRO A 138 18.32 -4.83 7.03
N LYS A 139 19.52 -4.54 6.51
CA LYS A 139 20.48 -3.63 7.18
C LYS A 139 19.92 -2.22 7.29
N THR A 140 19.35 -1.70 6.20
CA THR A 140 18.75 -0.36 6.17
C THR A 140 17.63 -0.23 7.19
N ILE A 141 16.75 -1.23 7.30
CA ILE A 141 15.68 -1.27 8.29
C ILE A 141 16.25 -1.18 9.71
N TYR A 142 17.27 -1.96 10.00
CA TYR A 142 17.90 -2.03 11.31
C TYR A 142 18.67 -0.75 11.66
N ASP A 143 19.60 -0.33 10.80
CA ASP A 143 20.55 0.77 11.06
C ASP A 143 19.83 2.12 11.16
N TYR A 144 18.86 2.34 10.29
CA TYR A 144 18.11 3.60 10.26
C TYR A 144 16.80 3.56 11.04
N ARG A 145 16.44 2.42 11.64
CA ARG A 145 15.17 2.22 12.37
C ARG A 145 13.98 2.59 11.50
N ILE A 146 13.90 1.98 10.32
CA ILE A 146 12.80 2.16 9.38
C ILE A 146 11.56 1.47 9.93
N ASN A 147 10.42 2.15 9.85
CA ASN A 147 9.13 1.59 10.25
C ASN A 147 8.21 1.31 9.04
N ILE A 148 8.51 1.94 7.91
CA ILE A 148 7.68 1.87 6.71
C ILE A 148 8.58 1.67 5.50
N VAL A 149 8.31 0.62 4.75
CA VAL A 149 8.99 0.31 3.48
C VAL A 149 7.98 0.42 2.36
N ILE A 150 8.29 1.21 1.35
CA ILE A 150 7.46 1.41 0.16
C ILE A 150 8.28 1.02 -1.07
N ILE A 151 7.70 0.16 -1.93
CA ILE A 151 8.31 -0.26 -3.18
C ILE A 151 7.34 0.04 -4.33
N PRO A 152 7.46 1.21 -4.96
CA PRO A 152 6.61 1.58 -6.09
C PRO A 152 6.95 0.74 -7.32
N ASP A 153 5.92 0.28 -8.01
CA ASP A 153 5.96 -0.46 -9.28
C ASP A 153 7.04 -1.56 -9.34
N LEU A 154 6.91 -2.50 -8.43
CA LEU A 154 7.88 -3.58 -8.24
C LEU A 154 8.22 -4.36 -9.53
N LEU A 155 7.25 -4.48 -10.46
CA LEU A 155 7.42 -5.23 -11.71
C LEU A 155 7.89 -4.39 -12.90
N ALA A 156 8.03 -3.07 -12.77
CA ALA A 156 8.42 -2.20 -13.87
C ALA A 156 9.71 -2.64 -14.59
N MET A 157 10.70 -3.07 -13.82
CA MET A 157 11.98 -3.50 -14.36
C MET A 157 11.89 -4.76 -15.22
N PHE A 158 10.99 -5.68 -14.88
CA PHE A 158 10.77 -6.89 -15.66
C PHE A 158 10.10 -6.59 -17.02
N LEU A 159 9.37 -5.49 -17.11
CA LEU A 159 8.75 -5.03 -18.36
C LEU A 159 9.75 -4.34 -19.30
N GLN A 160 10.80 -3.76 -18.75
CA GLN A 160 11.80 -3.01 -19.51
C GLN A 160 12.94 -3.89 -20.07
N GLN A 161 13.13 -5.08 -19.51
CA GLN A 161 14.21 -6.00 -19.92
C GLN A 161 13.69 -7.05 -20.90
N ALA A 162 13.53 -6.64 -22.17
CA ALA A 162 13.03 -7.51 -23.25
C ALA A 162 13.94 -8.73 -23.56
N GLU A 163 15.18 -8.73 -23.11
CA GLU A 163 16.21 -9.76 -23.42
C GLU A 163 16.32 -10.84 -22.35
N MET A 164 15.62 -10.74 -21.22
CA MET A 164 15.72 -11.74 -20.16
C MET A 164 15.03 -13.04 -20.56
N ASN A 165 15.69 -14.15 -20.30
CA ASN A 165 15.09 -15.47 -20.43
C ASN A 165 13.91 -15.66 -19.45
N VAL A 166 12.84 -16.31 -19.91
CA VAL A 166 11.62 -16.57 -19.12
C VAL A 166 11.95 -17.33 -17.81
N GLU A 167 12.85 -18.30 -17.85
CA GLU A 167 13.24 -19.06 -16.65
C GLU A 167 14.01 -18.21 -15.65
N GLU A 168 14.86 -17.32 -16.12
CA GLU A 168 15.59 -16.35 -15.29
C GLU A 168 14.61 -15.35 -14.62
N VAL A 169 13.63 -14.83 -15.36
CA VAL A 169 12.58 -13.97 -14.80
C VAL A 169 11.83 -14.71 -13.70
N LYS A 170 11.40 -15.95 -13.94
CA LYS A 170 10.71 -16.78 -12.94
C LYS A 170 11.56 -16.99 -11.68
N PHE A 171 12.84 -17.28 -11.86
CA PHE A 171 13.78 -17.49 -10.76
C PHE A 171 13.90 -16.23 -9.90
N LEU A 172 14.23 -15.07 -10.50
CA LEU A 172 14.39 -13.81 -9.78
C LEU A 172 13.10 -13.35 -9.09
N VAL A 173 11.96 -13.52 -9.74
CA VAL A 173 10.68 -13.19 -9.09
C VAL A 173 10.38 -14.13 -7.93
N SER A 174 10.70 -15.44 -8.07
CA SER A 174 10.53 -16.35 -6.95
C SER A 174 11.39 -15.94 -5.75
N GLU A 175 12.65 -15.55 -5.99
CA GLU A 175 13.55 -15.06 -4.94
C GLU A 175 13.00 -13.76 -4.29
N ILE A 176 12.49 -12.83 -5.09
CA ILE A 176 11.85 -11.60 -4.57
C ILE A 176 10.61 -11.94 -3.73
N ILE A 177 9.78 -12.88 -4.18
CA ILE A 177 8.59 -13.35 -3.44
C ILE A 177 8.99 -13.87 -2.08
N ASP A 178 9.98 -14.77 -2.01
CA ASP A 178 10.45 -15.38 -0.77
C ASP A 178 10.96 -14.32 0.22
N ILE A 179 11.71 -13.33 -0.28
CA ILE A 179 12.21 -12.22 0.55
C ILE A 179 11.06 -11.36 1.08
N LEU A 180 10.12 -10.97 0.21
CA LEU A 180 8.97 -10.15 0.61
C LEU A 180 8.06 -10.89 1.60
N GLU A 181 7.91 -12.22 1.45
CA GLU A 181 7.16 -13.06 2.39
C GLU A 181 7.79 -13.05 3.79
N VAL A 182 9.11 -13.14 3.86
CA VAL A 182 9.85 -13.05 5.14
C VAL A 182 9.63 -11.68 5.78
N ILE A 183 9.80 -10.58 5.03
CA ILE A 183 9.61 -9.22 5.54
C ILE A 183 8.17 -9.01 6.03
N ALA A 184 7.18 -9.48 5.27
CA ALA A 184 5.77 -9.36 5.62
C ALA A 184 5.39 -10.19 6.85
N ARG A 185 5.96 -11.39 7.00
CA ARG A 185 5.71 -12.27 8.17
C ARG A 185 6.39 -11.79 9.43
N GLU A 186 7.57 -11.21 9.34
CA GLU A 186 8.28 -10.70 10.50
C GLU A 186 7.55 -9.54 11.18
N GLY A 187 6.68 -8.83 10.46
CA GLY A 187 5.82 -7.76 10.98
C GLY A 187 6.58 -6.61 11.64
N LYS A 188 7.87 -6.43 11.30
CA LYS A 188 8.72 -5.38 11.89
C LYS A 188 8.51 -4.01 11.27
N VAL A 189 7.94 -3.97 10.07
CA VAL A 189 7.70 -2.77 9.28
C VAL A 189 6.37 -2.85 8.57
N LEU A 190 5.72 -1.72 8.35
CA LEU A 190 4.62 -1.60 7.39
C LEU A 190 5.21 -1.71 5.98
N LEU A 191 4.94 -2.82 5.30
CA LEU A 191 5.39 -3.05 3.93
C LEU A 191 4.29 -2.66 2.94
N ILE A 192 4.58 -1.75 2.01
CA ILE A 192 3.65 -1.33 0.97
C ILE A 192 4.32 -1.46 -0.38
N ILE A 193 3.72 -2.20 -1.29
CA ILE A 193 4.16 -2.25 -2.69
C ILE A 193 3.07 -1.73 -3.62
N SER A 194 3.45 -1.34 -4.83
CA SER A 194 2.47 -1.19 -5.92
C SER A 194 2.85 -2.02 -7.14
N LEU A 195 1.81 -2.42 -7.88
CA LEU A 195 1.91 -3.10 -9.16
C LEU A 195 1.00 -2.38 -10.14
N PHE A 196 1.54 -1.96 -11.28
CA PHE A 196 0.76 -1.30 -12.30
C PHE A 196 0.34 -2.30 -13.37
N PHE A 197 -0.95 -2.41 -13.57
CA PHE A 197 -1.55 -3.24 -14.60
C PHE A 197 -2.30 -2.34 -15.60
N GLU A 198 -1.60 -1.39 -16.22
CA GLU A 198 -2.18 -0.53 -17.23
C GLU A 198 -1.93 -1.09 -18.64
N GLY A 199 -3.02 -1.29 -19.36
CA GLY A 199 -3.04 -1.66 -20.76
C GLY A 199 -3.32 -3.13 -21.05
N ASN A 200 -3.99 -3.37 -22.20
CA ASN A 200 -4.42 -4.68 -22.66
C ASN A 200 -3.27 -5.60 -23.14
N LYS A 201 -2.00 -5.28 -22.85
CA LYS A 201 -0.83 -5.93 -23.44
C LYS A 201 0.26 -6.34 -22.46
N LEU A 202 -0.10 -6.56 -21.20
CA LEU A 202 0.89 -7.14 -20.28
C LEU A 202 1.18 -8.59 -20.69
N PRO A 203 2.45 -9.00 -20.76
CA PRO A 203 2.79 -10.39 -21.00
C PRO A 203 2.11 -11.30 -19.97
N PRO A 204 1.55 -12.47 -20.41
CA PRO A 204 0.90 -13.41 -19.49
C PRO A 204 1.77 -13.77 -18.28
N LEU A 205 3.07 -13.88 -18.49
CA LEU A 205 4.05 -14.11 -17.43
C LEU A 205 4.00 -13.04 -16.35
N VAL A 206 3.97 -11.75 -16.72
CA VAL A 206 3.95 -10.62 -15.75
C VAL A 206 2.65 -10.62 -14.96
N ILE A 207 1.54 -10.98 -15.59
CA ILE A 207 0.24 -11.12 -14.90
C ILE A 207 0.31 -12.24 -13.86
N ASP A 208 0.85 -13.40 -14.24
CA ASP A 208 1.01 -14.54 -13.32
C ASP A 208 1.91 -14.18 -12.14
N LEU A 209 3.05 -13.55 -12.42
CA LEU A 209 3.99 -13.09 -11.39
C LEU A 209 3.32 -12.07 -10.44
N GLY A 210 2.58 -11.12 -10.99
CA GLY A 210 1.82 -10.17 -10.19
C GLY A 210 0.80 -10.84 -9.28
N ASN A 211 0.08 -11.82 -9.79
CA ASN A 211 -0.88 -12.59 -9.01
C ASN A 211 -0.21 -13.40 -7.88
N ARG A 212 0.99 -13.92 -8.10
CA ARG A 212 1.78 -14.60 -7.06
C ARG A 212 2.22 -13.62 -5.98
N ILE A 213 2.72 -12.46 -6.37
CA ILE A 213 3.15 -11.40 -5.45
C ILE A 213 1.97 -10.91 -4.59
N VAL A 214 0.80 -10.65 -5.19
CA VAL A 214 -0.39 -10.19 -4.44
C VAL A 214 -0.75 -11.15 -3.31
N LYS A 215 -0.58 -12.46 -3.49
CA LYS A 215 -0.91 -13.47 -2.47
C LYS A 215 -0.11 -13.39 -1.18
N ILE A 216 1.01 -12.68 -1.16
CA ILE A 216 1.83 -12.47 0.04
C ILE A 216 1.14 -11.51 1.02
N PHE A 217 0.42 -10.52 0.48
CA PHE A 217 -0.09 -9.39 1.24
C PHE A 217 -1.40 -9.70 1.95
N ASN A 218 -1.60 -9.13 3.13
CA ASN A 218 -2.84 -9.29 3.88
C ASN A 218 -3.90 -8.24 3.51
N LYS A 219 -3.47 -7.12 2.89
CA LYS A 219 -4.37 -6.08 2.37
C LYS A 219 -4.06 -5.79 0.91
N CYS A 220 -5.11 -5.59 0.12
CA CYS A 220 -5.02 -5.19 -1.27
C CYS A 220 -5.96 -4.01 -1.53
N ILE A 221 -5.44 -2.99 -2.19
CA ILE A 221 -6.23 -1.84 -2.64
C ILE A 221 -6.13 -1.79 -4.15
N THR A 222 -7.27 -2.02 -4.83
CA THR A 222 -7.36 -1.90 -6.28
C THR A 222 -7.93 -0.55 -6.66
N ILE A 223 -7.28 0.14 -7.60
CA ILE A 223 -7.67 1.47 -8.09
C ILE A 223 -7.85 1.39 -9.60
N ASP A 224 -9.10 1.28 -10.04
CA ASP A 224 -9.47 1.17 -11.45
C ASP A 224 -9.97 2.50 -11.99
N LYS A 225 -9.47 2.91 -13.16
CA LYS A 225 -10.02 4.07 -13.88
C LYS A 225 -11.39 3.71 -14.46
N ASN A 226 -12.37 4.57 -14.24
CA ASN A 226 -13.67 4.41 -14.90
C ASN A 226 -13.51 4.74 -16.40
N LYS A 227 -14.05 3.88 -17.27
CA LYS A 227 -13.95 4.05 -18.72
C LYS A 227 -14.73 5.25 -19.26
N THR A 228 -15.72 5.73 -18.50
CA THR A 228 -16.68 6.77 -18.97
C THR A 228 -16.41 8.16 -18.44
N ASN A 229 -15.59 8.29 -17.40
CA ASN A 229 -15.26 9.59 -16.80
C ASN A 229 -13.87 9.53 -16.15
N ASP A 230 -13.31 10.68 -15.77
CA ASP A 230 -12.00 10.77 -15.10
C ASP A 230 -12.02 10.40 -13.61
N LYS A 231 -12.98 9.57 -13.22
CA LYS A 231 -13.10 9.07 -11.86
C LYS A 231 -12.46 7.69 -11.74
N PHE A 232 -12.01 7.39 -10.54
CA PHE A 232 -11.41 6.12 -10.18
C PHE A 232 -12.31 5.41 -9.18
N LYS A 233 -12.39 4.10 -9.31
CA LYS A 233 -13.05 3.21 -8.36
C LYS A 233 -11.99 2.56 -7.49
N MET A 234 -12.13 2.67 -6.18
CA MET A 234 -11.24 2.05 -5.23
C MET A 234 -11.94 0.90 -4.50
N LEU A 235 -11.29 -0.24 -4.42
CA LEU A 235 -11.71 -1.40 -3.64
C LEU A 235 -10.65 -1.70 -2.60
N ILE A 236 -11.06 -1.82 -1.35
CA ILE A 236 -10.20 -2.26 -0.25
C ILE A 236 -10.59 -3.69 0.09
N GLN A 237 -9.63 -4.58 0.00
CA GLN A 237 -9.78 -6.00 0.23
C GLN A 237 -8.83 -6.44 1.34
N GLN A 238 -9.30 -7.37 2.15
CA GLN A 238 -8.49 -8.00 3.18
C GLN A 238 -8.50 -9.50 2.98
N ARG A 239 -7.36 -10.15 3.20
CA ARG A 239 -7.23 -11.59 3.09
C ARG A 239 -7.95 -12.27 4.26
N GLN A 240 -8.79 -13.26 3.93
CA GLN A 240 -9.45 -14.16 4.89
C GLN A 240 -9.18 -15.59 4.43
N GLY A 241 -8.22 -16.26 5.09
CA GLY A 241 -7.73 -17.56 4.65
C GLY A 241 -7.05 -17.46 3.26
N ALA A 242 -7.54 -18.22 2.28
CA ALA A 242 -7.00 -18.24 0.92
C ALA A 242 -7.59 -17.16 -0.02
N HIS A 243 -8.63 -16.45 0.41
CA HIS A 243 -9.39 -15.52 -0.43
C HIS A 243 -9.30 -14.09 0.06
N TYR A 244 -9.50 -13.12 -0.86
CA TYR A 244 -9.68 -11.72 -0.53
C TYR A 244 -11.17 -11.37 -0.44
N VAL A 245 -11.55 -10.70 0.64
CA VAL A 245 -12.92 -10.21 0.83
C VAL A 245 -12.90 -8.70 0.76
N ILE A 246 -13.86 -8.12 0.02
CA ILE A 246 -14.02 -6.67 -0.06
C ILE A 246 -14.51 -6.16 1.29
N THR A 247 -13.67 -5.40 1.97
CA THR A 247 -14.00 -4.79 3.28
C THR A 247 -14.57 -3.39 3.10
N LYS A 248 -14.17 -2.70 2.03
CA LYS A 248 -14.68 -1.36 1.73
C LYS A 248 -14.64 -1.10 0.22
N LYS A 249 -15.73 -0.51 -0.29
CA LYS A 249 -15.86 -0.09 -1.69
C LYS A 249 -16.02 1.44 -1.74
N CYS A 250 -15.12 2.11 -2.43
CA CYS A 250 -15.22 3.52 -2.73
C CYS A 250 -15.69 3.68 -4.18
N LEU A 251 -16.88 4.26 -4.37
CA LEU A 251 -17.55 4.25 -5.67
C LEU A 251 -16.93 5.19 -6.69
N SER A 252 -16.36 6.32 -6.26
CA SER A 252 -15.68 7.25 -7.16
C SER A 252 -14.70 8.14 -6.41
N LEU A 253 -13.52 8.34 -7.01
CA LEU A 253 -12.48 9.25 -6.56
C LEU A 253 -11.93 9.98 -7.79
N THR A 254 -11.59 11.25 -7.63
CA THR A 254 -10.77 11.99 -8.59
C THR A 254 -9.33 12.10 -8.08
N ALA A 255 -8.39 12.49 -8.95
CA ALA A 255 -7.04 12.79 -8.49
C ALA A 255 -7.05 13.95 -7.48
N GLU A 256 -7.94 14.92 -7.64
CA GLU A 256 -8.12 16.03 -6.71
C GLU A 256 -8.60 15.57 -5.33
N ASP A 257 -9.50 14.59 -5.26
CA ASP A 257 -9.94 14.00 -3.99
C ASP A 257 -8.75 13.41 -3.22
N VAL A 258 -7.84 12.73 -3.90
CA VAL A 258 -6.64 12.16 -3.26
C VAL A 258 -5.65 13.26 -2.87
N LEU A 259 -5.52 14.30 -3.69
CA LEU A 259 -4.65 15.44 -3.40
C LEU A 259 -5.17 16.28 -2.22
N THR A 260 -6.48 16.27 -1.96
CA THR A 260 -7.07 17.06 -0.87
C THR A 260 -6.75 16.42 0.49
N VAL A 261 -6.30 17.25 1.42
CA VAL A 261 -6.03 16.87 2.81
C VAL A 261 -6.90 17.73 3.72
N ILE A 262 -7.68 17.09 4.59
CA ILE A 262 -8.40 17.83 5.64
C ILE A 262 -7.40 18.24 6.71
N ARG A 263 -7.26 19.54 6.92
CA ARG A 263 -6.62 20.08 8.12
C ARG A 263 -7.64 19.95 9.27
N ARG A 264 -7.40 19.04 10.18
CA ARG A 264 -8.11 18.94 11.46
C ARG A 264 -7.37 19.71 12.54
#